data_a1849231c140a867c862d959265cb947
#
_entry.id   a1849231c140a867c862d959265cb947
#
_cell.length_a   1.000
_cell.length_b   1.000
_cell.length_c   1.000
_cell.angle_alpha   90.00
_cell.angle_beta   90.00
_cell.angle_gamma   90.00
#
_symmetry.space_group_name_H-M   'P 1'
#
loop_
_entity.id
_entity.type
_entity.pdbx_description
1 polymer ?
#
loop_
_entity_poly.entity_id
_entity_poly.type
_entity_poly.pdbx_seq_one_letter_code
_entity_poly.pdbx_strand_id
1 'polypeptide(L)'
;MSEADPRGIDPELYEYLEAAQELDEISVAEAARREQSAQAAQAAAEEEDRQAIRALVEGSLLAGSGDLDEVLSGLEGDVDADWEGQADQPDHSHQGEGQPGEADSHRQALARAAYEQGVRERLAQVEAEILSRAPEHKVQPSLERLELALDYLGNPQKTFKAVHITGTNGKTSTSRMVERLAAATGMRTGRFTSPHLHTIRERIALDGEPISAEGFIAAWEDVAPVIELVDAHSAKNGGPRMSFFEVLTVMAYTVFADYPVDVAIVEVGMGGRWDATNVLDQATAVITPIGRDHERWLGSTIGEIAYEKSGIIKPGATVIAAAQPEEAQAQILQAVADNRALLRQDVSGYVSFDARMDLEAESLARENGGLAVASRQFAVGGQMLTLVTAAAVYEDVFLPLHGQYQAHNALLALAAAESLFGGRALPAQIVENAFAQVTSPGRLEVVRTSPTVLVDAAHNPHGVSALRTALEESFPLKHLVLVYAAMADKDVEGVLSELEPICEAVVCVPMDSPRAMELDDLVEIADDVFGSDRVRSATNLVDAVDLAAQLAESSDDPLPASGVLILGSVVLAAQARELFGLKK
;
A
#
# COMPACT_ATOMS: atom_id res chain seq x y z
N MET A 1 -2.89 -82.06 -5.75
CA MET A 1 -1.99 -81.10 -6.44
C MET A 1 -2.73 -79.78 -6.39
N SER A 2 -2.42 -78.95 -5.38
CA SER A 2 -2.98 -77.60 -5.22
C SER A 2 -2.22 -76.69 -6.15
N GLU A 3 -2.94 -75.96 -6.97
CA GLU A 3 -2.39 -74.88 -7.83
C GLU A 3 -1.80 -73.80 -6.90
N ALA A 4 -0.51 -73.58 -6.97
CA ALA A 4 0.16 -72.52 -6.31
C ALA A 4 -0.13 -71.20 -7.08
N ASP A 5 -0.53 -70.17 -6.30
CA ASP A 5 -0.67 -68.78 -6.81
C ASP A 5 0.68 -68.34 -7.46
N PRO A 6 0.63 -67.77 -8.65
CA PRO A 6 1.84 -67.34 -9.36
C PRO A 6 2.63 -66.24 -8.65
N ARG A 7 2.19 -65.70 -7.51
CA ARG A 7 2.86 -64.70 -6.68
C ARG A 7 3.59 -65.29 -5.44
N GLY A 8 3.48 -66.62 -5.19
CA GLY A 8 4.25 -67.33 -4.17
C GLY A 8 3.91 -66.98 -2.70
N ILE A 9 2.70 -66.52 -2.46
CA ILE A 9 2.22 -66.19 -1.11
C ILE A 9 1.48 -67.39 -0.50
N ASP A 10 1.78 -67.68 0.78
CA ASP A 10 1.13 -68.78 1.55
C ASP A 10 -0.36 -68.48 1.75
N PRO A 11 -1.27 -69.40 1.48
CA PRO A 11 -2.71 -69.22 1.67
C PRO A 11 -3.13 -68.78 3.09
N GLU A 12 -2.43 -69.20 4.13
CA GLU A 12 -2.70 -68.77 5.52
C GLU A 12 -2.33 -67.29 5.76
N LEU A 13 -1.42 -66.73 4.95
CA LEU A 13 -1.07 -65.32 5.00
C LEU A 13 -2.12 -64.41 4.32
N TYR A 14 -2.91 -64.96 3.40
CA TYR A 14 -3.99 -64.24 2.70
C TYR A 14 -5.14 -63.89 3.63
N GLU A 15 -5.60 -64.84 4.46
CA GLU A 15 -6.65 -64.57 5.47
C GLU A 15 -6.17 -63.53 6.52
N TYR A 16 -4.86 -63.51 6.86
CA TYR A 16 -4.32 -62.53 7.77
C TYR A 16 -4.20 -61.12 7.16
N LEU A 17 -3.87 -61.05 5.89
CA LEU A 17 -3.80 -59.76 5.14
C LEU A 17 -5.20 -59.20 4.88
N GLU A 18 -6.20 -60.02 4.57
CA GLU A 18 -7.59 -59.58 4.45
C GLU A 18 -8.18 -59.09 5.78
N ALA A 19 -7.94 -59.78 6.87
CA ALA A 19 -8.33 -59.34 8.23
C ALA A 19 -7.60 -58.08 8.67
N ALA A 20 -6.33 -57.91 8.30
CA ALA A 20 -5.56 -56.68 8.58
C ALA A 20 -6.05 -55.47 7.75
N GLN A 21 -6.44 -55.69 6.49
CA GLN A 21 -7.05 -54.65 5.66
C GLN A 21 -8.43 -54.21 6.17
N GLU A 22 -9.30 -55.17 6.59
CA GLU A 22 -10.57 -54.83 7.21
C GLU A 22 -10.43 -54.05 8.53
N LEU A 23 -9.42 -54.39 9.36
CA LEU A 23 -9.12 -53.64 10.58
C LEU A 23 -8.56 -52.23 10.31
N ASP A 24 -7.76 -52.06 9.27
CA ASP A 24 -7.27 -50.74 8.83
C ASP A 24 -8.42 -49.88 8.27
N GLU A 25 -9.32 -50.46 7.47
CA GLU A 25 -10.48 -49.71 6.93
C GLU A 25 -11.45 -49.30 8.06
N ILE A 26 -11.67 -50.14 9.07
CA ILE A 26 -12.48 -49.79 10.24
C ILE A 26 -11.82 -48.71 11.07
N SER A 27 -10.50 -48.81 11.28
CA SER A 27 -9.71 -47.82 12.02
C SER A 27 -9.70 -46.43 11.32
N VAL A 28 -9.55 -46.40 10.01
CA VAL A 28 -9.61 -45.18 9.19
C VAL A 28 -11.01 -44.57 9.22
N ALA A 29 -12.07 -45.40 9.12
CA ALA A 29 -13.45 -44.93 9.18
C ALA A 29 -13.83 -44.40 10.58
N GLU A 30 -13.32 -44.98 11.65
CA GLU A 30 -13.51 -44.51 13.03
C GLU A 30 -12.73 -43.22 13.28
N ALA A 31 -11.50 -43.10 12.77
CA ALA A 31 -10.70 -41.87 12.85
C ALA A 31 -11.39 -40.73 12.11
N ALA A 32 -11.88 -40.96 10.88
CA ALA A 32 -12.62 -39.99 10.10
C ALA A 32 -13.93 -39.52 10.77
N ARG A 33 -14.66 -40.45 11.43
CA ARG A 33 -15.85 -40.08 12.21
C ARG A 33 -15.53 -39.26 13.45
N ARG A 34 -14.42 -39.55 14.14
CA ARG A 34 -13.95 -38.75 15.28
C ARG A 34 -13.53 -37.34 14.84
N GLU A 35 -12.85 -37.26 13.71
CA GLU A 35 -12.43 -35.97 13.14
C GLU A 35 -13.63 -35.14 12.70
N GLN A 36 -14.62 -35.73 12.01
CA GLN A 36 -15.86 -35.02 11.67
C GLN A 36 -16.68 -34.61 12.89
N SER A 37 -16.71 -35.44 13.96
CA SER A 37 -17.38 -35.08 15.20
C SER A 37 -16.65 -33.95 15.96
N ALA A 38 -15.32 -33.94 15.94
CA ALA A 38 -14.50 -32.87 16.51
C ALA A 38 -14.68 -31.56 15.74
N GLN A 39 -14.67 -31.60 14.40
CA GLN A 39 -14.93 -30.45 13.55
C GLN A 39 -16.34 -29.87 13.74
N ALA A 40 -17.36 -30.74 13.88
CA ALA A 40 -18.72 -30.29 14.15
C ALA A 40 -18.87 -29.67 15.56
N ALA A 41 -18.19 -30.21 16.56
CA ALA A 41 -18.17 -29.66 17.92
C ALA A 41 -17.43 -28.31 17.97
N GLN A 42 -16.34 -28.20 17.22
CA GLN A 42 -15.58 -26.97 17.08
C GLN A 42 -16.40 -25.88 16.37
N ALA A 43 -17.07 -26.20 15.26
CA ALA A 43 -17.95 -25.27 14.55
C ALA A 43 -19.12 -24.79 15.40
N ALA A 44 -19.70 -25.66 16.26
CA ALA A 44 -20.75 -25.27 17.18
C ALA A 44 -20.26 -24.33 18.29
N ALA A 45 -19.05 -24.56 18.82
CA ALA A 45 -18.43 -23.68 19.81
C ALA A 45 -18.06 -22.32 19.19
N GLU A 46 -17.57 -22.30 17.95
CA GLU A 46 -17.27 -21.07 17.20
C GLU A 46 -18.53 -20.24 16.93
N GLU A 47 -19.67 -20.89 16.64
CA GLU A 47 -20.94 -20.18 16.43
C GLU A 47 -21.51 -19.62 17.75
N GLU A 48 -21.34 -20.30 18.86
CA GLU A 48 -21.74 -19.82 20.20
C GLU A 48 -20.86 -18.64 20.64
N ASP A 49 -19.55 -18.68 20.41
CA ASP A 49 -18.63 -17.57 20.64
C ASP A 49 -18.98 -16.36 19.75
N ARG A 50 -19.32 -16.57 18.45
CA ARG A 50 -19.76 -15.50 17.53
C ARG A 50 -21.02 -14.81 18.01
N GLN A 51 -22.01 -15.56 18.50
CA GLN A 51 -23.25 -14.98 19.04
C GLN A 51 -23.01 -14.19 20.32
N ALA A 52 -22.15 -14.69 21.20
CA ALA A 52 -21.79 -13.99 22.43
C ALA A 52 -21.07 -12.66 22.16
N ILE A 53 -20.19 -12.64 21.15
CA ILE A 53 -19.45 -11.44 20.77
C ILE A 53 -20.35 -10.45 20.03
N ARG A 54 -21.27 -10.90 19.15
CA ARG A 54 -22.27 -10.00 18.56
C ARG A 54 -23.10 -9.29 19.61
N ALA A 55 -23.54 -10.00 20.64
CA ALA A 55 -24.27 -9.42 21.75
C ALA A 55 -23.43 -8.39 22.56
N LEU A 56 -22.11 -8.64 22.70
CA LEU A 56 -21.19 -7.72 23.35
C LEU A 56 -20.92 -6.46 22.51
N VAL A 57 -20.73 -6.62 21.19
CA VAL A 57 -20.53 -5.51 20.25
C VAL A 57 -21.81 -4.67 20.13
N GLU A 58 -22.99 -5.30 20.01
CA GLU A 58 -24.28 -4.59 20.02
C GLU A 58 -24.53 -3.86 21.36
N GLY A 59 -24.13 -4.47 22.46
CA GLY A 59 -24.20 -3.84 23.79
C GLY A 59 -23.21 -2.67 23.94
N SER A 60 -22.03 -2.76 23.37
CA SER A 60 -21.00 -1.70 23.38
C SER A 60 -21.36 -0.55 22.44
N LEU A 61 -21.92 -0.82 21.26
CA LEU A 61 -22.44 0.20 20.34
C LEU A 61 -23.63 0.97 20.94
N LEU A 62 -24.44 0.31 21.76
CA LEU A 62 -25.52 0.96 22.50
C LEU A 62 -25.04 1.72 23.74
N ALA A 63 -23.87 1.38 24.29
CA ALA A 63 -23.24 2.07 25.41
C ALA A 63 -22.32 3.21 24.99
N GLY A 64 -21.76 3.13 23.76
CA GLY A 64 -20.87 4.15 23.17
C GLY A 64 -21.59 5.37 22.60
N SER A 65 -22.93 5.44 22.67
CA SER A 65 -23.71 6.66 22.43
C SER A 65 -23.79 7.55 23.66
N GLY A 66 -22.84 7.47 24.58
CA GLY A 66 -22.60 8.38 25.66
C GLY A 66 -22.11 9.72 25.12
N ASP A 67 -22.99 10.63 25.12
CA ASP A 67 -23.02 12.01 24.70
C ASP A 67 -21.67 12.73 24.95
N LEU A 68 -21.01 13.16 23.90
CA LEU A 68 -19.91 14.14 23.96
C LEU A 68 -20.35 15.42 24.68
N ASP A 69 -21.65 15.73 24.67
CA ASP A 69 -22.24 16.83 25.41
C ASP A 69 -22.22 16.61 26.95
N GLU A 70 -22.23 15.35 27.44
CA GLU A 70 -22.16 15.06 28.90
C GLU A 70 -20.71 15.20 29.42
N VAL A 71 -19.70 14.96 28.60
CA VAL A 71 -18.29 15.22 28.97
C VAL A 71 -17.97 16.71 28.93
N LEU A 72 -18.62 17.47 28.04
CA LEU A 72 -18.49 18.92 27.96
C LEU A 72 -19.28 19.62 29.05
N SER A 73 -20.44 19.11 29.49
CA SER A 73 -21.23 19.67 30.60
C SER A 73 -20.62 19.41 31.98
N GLY A 74 -19.76 18.38 32.13
CA GLY A 74 -19.00 18.14 33.36
C GLY A 74 -17.88 19.16 33.64
N LEU A 75 -17.55 19.99 32.66
CA LEU A 75 -16.58 21.10 32.81
C LEU A 75 -17.21 22.45 33.12
N GLU A 76 -18.56 22.54 33.19
CA GLU A 76 -19.32 23.76 33.56
C GLU A 76 -19.86 23.76 35.00
N GLY A 77 -19.40 22.84 35.85
CA GLY A 77 -19.82 22.72 37.23
C GLY A 77 -19.01 23.55 38.21
N ASP A 78 -19.72 24.48 38.89
CA ASP A 78 -19.43 25.15 40.15
C ASP A 78 -18.48 26.38 40.15
N VAL A 79 -19.08 27.53 39.88
CA VAL A 79 -18.75 28.76 40.63
C VAL A 79 -20.06 29.49 40.97
N ASP A 80 -20.79 28.98 41.96
CA ASP A 80 -21.79 29.77 42.70
C ASP A 80 -21.18 30.18 44.05
N ALA A 81 -20.93 31.46 44.23
CA ALA A 81 -20.87 32.10 45.53
C ALA A 81 -21.25 33.59 45.41
N ASP A 82 -22.46 33.85 45.83
CA ASP A 82 -22.97 35.05 46.49
C ASP A 82 -22.44 36.44 46.10
N TRP A 83 -23.30 37.21 45.45
CA TRP A 83 -23.49 38.64 45.79
C TRP A 83 -24.89 39.13 45.43
N GLU A 84 -25.73 39.32 46.48
CA GLU A 84 -26.96 40.11 46.41
C GLU A 84 -26.62 41.61 46.41
N GLY A 85 -27.30 42.37 45.57
CA GLY A 85 -27.40 43.81 45.80
C GLY A 85 -27.74 44.68 44.58
N GLN A 86 -29.02 45.01 44.51
CA GLN A 86 -29.64 46.21 43.95
C GLN A 86 -29.86 46.32 42.43
N ALA A 87 -31.17 46.26 42.17
CA ALA A 87 -31.78 46.64 40.90
C ALA A 87 -31.64 48.13 40.59
N ASP A 88 -31.33 48.49 39.35
CA ASP A 88 -31.85 49.68 38.70
C ASP A 88 -32.05 49.43 37.19
N GLN A 89 -33.12 49.99 36.64
CA GLN A 89 -33.71 49.70 35.35
C GLN A 89 -33.06 50.48 34.19
N PRO A 90 -33.47 50.24 32.91
CA PRO A 90 -32.56 50.03 31.80
C PRO A 90 -32.38 51.27 30.92
N ASP A 91 -31.22 51.42 30.31
CA ASP A 91 -31.03 52.31 29.16
C ASP A 91 -30.63 51.50 27.94
N HIS A 92 -31.45 51.60 26.91
CA HIS A 92 -31.21 51.04 25.58
C HIS A 92 -30.21 51.92 24.85
N SER A 93 -29.02 51.37 24.52
CA SER A 93 -28.31 51.60 23.25
C SER A 93 -26.87 51.13 23.36
N HIS A 94 -26.54 50.13 22.60
CA HIS A 94 -25.37 49.90 21.76
C HIS A 94 -25.14 48.40 21.59
N GLN A 95 -25.58 47.90 20.46
CA GLN A 95 -25.05 46.66 19.89
C GLN A 95 -23.60 46.92 19.50
N GLY A 96 -22.65 46.53 20.34
CA GLY A 96 -21.27 46.37 20.05
C GLY A 96 -20.98 44.88 20.07
N GLU A 97 -20.78 44.26 18.92
CA GLU A 97 -20.16 42.94 18.85
C GLU A 97 -18.76 43.07 19.47
N GLY A 98 -18.63 42.69 20.74
CA GLY A 98 -17.35 42.68 21.46
C GLY A 98 -16.46 41.60 20.80
N GLN A 99 -15.34 42.02 20.22
CA GLN A 99 -14.26 41.10 19.90
C GLN A 99 -13.85 40.38 21.20
N PRO A 100 -13.60 39.03 21.16
CA PRO A 100 -13.17 38.30 22.35
C PRO A 100 -11.91 38.96 22.92
N GLY A 101 -11.91 39.23 24.21
CA GLY A 101 -10.81 39.91 24.89
C GLY A 101 -9.54 39.07 24.78
N GLU A 102 -8.35 39.72 24.75
CA GLU A 102 -7.04 39.07 24.66
C GLU A 102 -6.85 37.91 25.66
N ALA A 103 -7.46 38.01 26.84
CA ALA A 103 -7.42 36.97 27.87
C ALA A 103 -8.25 35.71 27.49
N ASP A 104 -9.34 35.86 26.74
CA ASP A 104 -10.16 34.73 26.29
C ASP A 104 -9.50 34.04 25.10
N SER A 105 -8.90 34.81 24.18
CA SER A 105 -8.11 34.24 23.06
C SER A 105 -6.88 33.49 23.57
N HIS A 106 -6.24 33.96 24.63
CA HIS A 106 -5.09 33.27 25.23
C HIS A 106 -5.51 31.97 25.94
N ARG A 107 -6.63 31.96 26.69
CA ARG A 107 -7.21 30.75 27.31
C ARG A 107 -7.60 29.70 26.26
N GLN A 108 -8.24 30.11 25.17
CA GLN A 108 -8.59 29.23 24.07
C GLN A 108 -7.33 28.64 23.38
N ALA A 109 -6.29 29.45 23.19
CA ALA A 109 -5.02 28.98 22.62
C ALA A 109 -4.34 27.94 23.53
N LEU A 110 -4.34 28.15 24.86
CA LEU A 110 -3.78 27.19 25.81
C LEU A 110 -4.59 25.89 25.86
N ALA A 111 -5.93 25.97 25.87
CA ALA A 111 -6.80 24.79 25.85
C ALA A 111 -6.59 23.98 24.57
N ARG A 112 -6.51 24.64 23.41
CA ARG A 112 -6.21 24.02 22.13
C ARG A 112 -4.83 23.35 22.13
N ALA A 113 -3.79 24.00 22.62
CA ALA A 113 -2.45 23.43 22.71
C ALA A 113 -2.40 22.19 23.63
N ALA A 114 -3.12 22.23 24.77
CA ALA A 114 -3.23 21.09 25.68
C ALA A 114 -3.97 19.91 25.03
N TYR A 115 -5.06 20.18 24.30
CA TYR A 115 -5.80 19.16 23.53
C TYR A 115 -4.89 18.54 22.46
N GLU A 116 -4.22 19.35 21.62
CA GLU A 116 -3.31 18.88 20.57
C GLU A 116 -2.14 18.05 21.15
N GLN A 117 -1.68 18.39 22.35
CA GLN A 117 -0.67 17.60 23.06
C GLN A 117 -1.23 16.25 23.51
N GLY A 118 -2.43 16.22 24.11
CA GLY A 118 -3.10 14.98 24.52
C GLY A 118 -3.33 14.03 23.32
N VAL A 119 -3.78 14.57 22.19
CA VAL A 119 -3.95 13.80 20.95
C VAL A 119 -2.60 13.21 20.47
N ARG A 120 -1.52 13.99 20.49
CA ARG A 120 -0.19 13.48 20.11
C ARG A 120 0.31 12.37 21.04
N GLU A 121 0.13 12.52 22.35
CA GLU A 121 0.52 11.50 23.33
C GLU A 121 -0.28 10.21 23.15
N ARG A 122 -1.60 10.33 22.94
CA ARG A 122 -2.47 9.16 22.70
C ARG A 122 -2.14 8.49 21.36
N LEU A 123 -1.90 9.26 20.30
CA LEU A 123 -1.48 8.72 19.01
C LEU A 123 -0.18 7.91 19.14
N ALA A 124 0.83 8.45 19.84
CA ALA A 124 2.09 7.75 20.06
C ALA A 124 1.91 6.42 20.83
N GLN A 125 0.98 6.38 21.80
CA GLN A 125 0.62 5.14 22.50
C GLN A 125 -0.02 4.13 21.55
N VAL A 126 -1.01 4.56 20.76
CA VAL A 126 -1.69 3.69 19.77
C VAL A 126 -0.70 3.15 18.74
N GLU A 127 0.17 4.00 18.21
CA GLU A 127 1.23 3.58 17.30
C GLU A 127 2.15 2.53 17.93
N ALA A 128 2.58 2.74 19.19
CA ALA A 128 3.40 1.79 19.92
C ALA A 128 2.68 0.44 20.17
N GLU A 129 1.39 0.46 20.50
CA GLU A 129 0.56 -0.74 20.65
C GLU A 129 0.51 -1.55 19.35
N ILE A 130 0.25 -0.89 18.21
CA ILE A 130 0.19 -1.51 16.88
C ILE A 130 1.57 -2.01 16.44
N LEU A 131 2.62 -1.20 16.62
CA LEU A 131 4.00 -1.55 16.26
C LEU A 131 4.60 -2.67 17.12
N SER A 132 4.04 -2.92 18.32
CA SER A 132 4.45 -4.05 19.17
C SER A 132 4.11 -5.42 18.58
N ARG A 133 3.29 -5.46 17.53
CA ARG A 133 2.86 -6.67 16.85
C ARG A 133 3.91 -7.15 15.83
N ALA A 134 3.76 -8.40 15.35
CA ALA A 134 4.67 -8.93 14.34
C ALA A 134 4.71 -8.02 13.11
N PRO A 135 5.90 -7.55 12.70
CA PRO A 135 6.03 -6.63 11.57
C PRO A 135 5.74 -7.33 10.23
N GLU A 136 5.47 -6.54 9.19
CA GLU A 136 5.09 -6.99 7.84
C GLU A 136 6.00 -8.06 7.24
N HIS A 137 7.30 -8.02 7.54
CA HIS A 137 8.28 -8.98 7.02
C HIS A 137 8.31 -10.34 7.78
N LYS A 138 7.58 -10.48 8.89
CA LYS A 138 7.40 -11.75 9.61
C LYS A 138 6.03 -12.34 9.27
N VAL A 139 5.88 -12.70 8.02
CA VAL A 139 4.62 -13.21 7.47
C VAL A 139 4.29 -14.59 8.07
N GLN A 140 3.03 -14.74 8.49
CA GLN A 140 2.39 -16.03 8.75
C GLN A 140 1.10 -16.06 7.92
N PRO A 141 1.17 -16.57 6.68
CA PRO A 141 0.08 -16.50 5.73
C PRO A 141 -1.18 -17.18 6.24
N SER A 142 -2.22 -16.42 6.54
CA SER A 142 -3.55 -16.90 6.88
C SER A 142 -4.53 -15.73 6.77
N LEU A 143 -5.68 -15.95 6.16
CA LEU A 143 -6.79 -15.00 6.14
C LEU A 143 -7.76 -15.21 7.31
N GLU A 144 -7.69 -16.35 7.99
CA GLU A 144 -8.66 -16.75 9.03
C GLU A 144 -8.81 -15.71 10.14
N ARG A 145 -7.69 -15.19 10.67
CA ARG A 145 -7.74 -14.18 11.74
C ARG A 145 -8.40 -12.89 11.27
N LEU A 146 -8.10 -12.49 10.04
CA LEU A 146 -8.68 -11.29 9.44
C LEU A 146 -10.16 -11.47 9.15
N GLU A 147 -10.53 -12.61 8.53
CA GLU A 147 -11.93 -12.94 8.26
C GLU A 147 -12.76 -12.99 9.53
N LEU A 148 -12.21 -13.58 10.61
CA LEU A 148 -12.86 -13.63 11.91
C LEU A 148 -13.05 -12.23 12.50
N ALA A 149 -12.03 -11.36 12.44
CA ALA A 149 -12.14 -9.97 12.91
C ALA A 149 -13.21 -9.19 12.14
N LEU A 150 -13.20 -9.31 10.82
CA LEU A 150 -14.17 -8.64 9.96
C LEU A 150 -15.61 -9.18 10.15
N ASP A 151 -15.76 -10.47 10.42
CA ASP A 151 -17.08 -11.05 10.71
C ASP A 151 -17.64 -10.48 12.02
N TYR A 152 -16.83 -10.38 13.06
CA TYR A 152 -17.23 -9.73 14.32
C TYR A 152 -17.63 -8.26 14.14
N LEU A 153 -16.98 -7.55 13.22
CA LEU A 153 -17.28 -6.16 12.87
C LEU A 153 -18.42 -6.01 11.83
N GLY A 154 -19.14 -7.11 11.51
CA GLY A 154 -20.26 -7.07 10.57
C GLY A 154 -19.88 -7.01 9.10
N ASN A 155 -18.65 -7.40 8.75
CA ASN A 155 -18.11 -7.44 7.39
C ASN A 155 -18.07 -6.06 6.70
N PRO A 156 -17.39 -5.06 7.27
CA PRO A 156 -17.32 -3.69 6.74
C PRO A 156 -16.80 -3.63 5.30
N GLN A 157 -15.90 -4.55 4.90
CA GLN A 157 -15.35 -4.65 3.54
C GLN A 157 -16.39 -4.94 2.45
N LYS A 158 -17.61 -5.31 2.80
CA LYS A 158 -18.71 -5.56 1.86
C LYS A 158 -19.59 -4.34 1.58
N THR A 159 -19.34 -3.20 2.25
CA THR A 159 -20.19 -2.00 2.17
C THR A 159 -19.81 -1.06 1.03
N PHE A 160 -18.64 -1.21 0.42
CA PHE A 160 -18.10 -0.33 -0.62
C PHE A 160 -17.60 -1.13 -1.84
N LYS A 161 -17.47 -0.46 -2.98
CA LYS A 161 -16.75 -1.00 -4.14
C LYS A 161 -15.25 -0.96 -3.88
N ALA A 162 -14.48 -1.85 -4.53
CA ALA A 162 -13.03 -1.83 -4.36
C ALA A 162 -12.27 -1.90 -5.69
N VAL A 163 -11.11 -1.24 -5.72
CA VAL A 163 -10.04 -1.47 -6.68
C VAL A 163 -8.86 -2.05 -5.92
N HIS A 164 -8.50 -3.30 -6.20
CA HIS A 164 -7.48 -4.05 -5.50
C HIS A 164 -6.22 -4.14 -6.36
N ILE A 165 -5.10 -3.62 -5.87
CA ILE A 165 -3.91 -3.36 -6.68
C ILE A 165 -2.72 -4.18 -6.17
N THR A 166 -2.17 -5.06 -7.03
CA THR A 166 -0.94 -5.80 -6.78
C THR A 166 0.09 -5.58 -7.88
N GLY A 167 1.29 -6.10 -7.69
CA GLY A 167 2.43 -6.02 -8.60
C GLY A 167 3.73 -5.92 -7.81
N THR A 168 4.85 -5.82 -8.49
CA THR A 168 6.14 -5.59 -7.81
C THR A 168 6.37 -4.09 -7.66
N ASN A 169 6.33 -3.32 -8.72
CA ASN A 169 6.53 -1.88 -8.72
C ASN A 169 5.29 -1.15 -9.28
N GLY A 170 5.10 0.13 -8.92
CA GLY A 170 4.03 0.97 -9.44
C GLY A 170 2.72 0.96 -8.65
N LYS A 171 2.54 0.07 -7.67
CA LYS A 171 1.30 -0.07 -6.88
C LYS A 171 0.81 1.26 -6.28
N THR A 172 1.63 1.91 -5.48
CA THR A 172 1.27 3.15 -4.76
C THR A 172 0.98 4.31 -5.71
N SER A 173 1.78 4.48 -6.79
CA SER A 173 1.53 5.51 -7.80
C SER A 173 0.20 5.28 -8.50
N THR A 174 -0.08 4.02 -8.90
CA THR A 174 -1.36 3.64 -9.52
C THR A 174 -2.53 3.86 -8.56
N SER A 175 -2.39 3.49 -7.28
CA SER A 175 -3.42 3.71 -6.25
C SER A 175 -3.79 5.19 -6.11
N ARG A 176 -2.79 6.08 -6.06
CA ARG A 176 -3.01 7.53 -6.00
C ARG A 176 -3.68 8.09 -7.25
N MET A 177 -3.32 7.59 -8.43
CA MET A 177 -3.93 7.98 -9.70
C MET A 177 -5.39 7.53 -9.78
N VAL A 178 -5.71 6.28 -9.38
CA VAL A 178 -7.10 5.78 -9.33
C VAL A 178 -7.93 6.63 -8.36
N GLU A 179 -7.39 6.91 -7.17
CA GLU A 179 -8.06 7.75 -6.18
C GLU A 179 -8.39 9.13 -6.74
N ARG A 180 -7.43 9.81 -7.40
CA ARG A 180 -7.65 11.13 -8.00
C ARG A 180 -8.71 11.11 -9.10
N LEU A 181 -8.70 10.09 -9.96
CA LEU A 181 -9.72 9.91 -10.99
C LEU A 181 -11.11 9.67 -10.38
N ALA A 182 -11.22 8.79 -9.37
CA ALA A 182 -12.48 8.53 -8.69
C ALA A 182 -13.02 9.79 -7.97
N ALA A 183 -12.17 10.49 -7.21
CA ALA A 183 -12.54 11.73 -6.54
C ALA A 183 -12.97 12.83 -7.51
N ALA A 184 -12.31 12.96 -8.68
CA ALA A 184 -12.69 13.94 -9.70
C ALA A 184 -14.08 13.67 -10.31
N THR A 185 -14.60 12.45 -10.21
CA THR A 185 -16.00 12.13 -10.60
C THR A 185 -17.02 12.42 -9.50
N GLY A 186 -16.58 12.88 -8.33
CA GLY A 186 -17.44 13.17 -7.18
C GLY A 186 -17.65 12.00 -6.23
N MET A 187 -16.92 10.88 -6.39
CA MET A 187 -16.94 9.76 -5.45
C MET A 187 -16.18 10.12 -4.17
N ARG A 188 -16.71 9.68 -3.01
CA ARG A 188 -15.93 9.62 -1.77
C ARG A 188 -15.00 8.42 -1.84
N THR A 189 -13.72 8.67 -1.52
CA THR A 189 -12.67 7.66 -1.69
C THR A 189 -12.04 7.28 -0.36
N GLY A 190 -11.75 5.98 -0.22
CA GLY A 190 -10.83 5.47 0.77
C GLY A 190 -9.60 4.89 0.08
N ARG A 191 -8.40 5.13 0.61
CA ARG A 191 -7.19 4.51 0.08
C ARG A 191 -6.38 3.85 1.18
N PHE A 192 -6.02 2.57 0.96
CA PHE A 192 -5.11 1.81 1.81
C PHE A 192 -3.84 1.50 1.05
N THR A 193 -2.69 1.97 1.55
CA THR A 193 -1.38 1.82 0.89
C THR A 193 -0.29 1.43 1.88
N SER A 194 0.78 0.78 1.36
CA SER A 194 1.96 0.41 2.16
C SER A 194 3.25 0.41 1.30
N PRO A 195 4.39 0.71 1.94
CA PRO A 195 4.55 1.31 3.25
C PRO A 195 4.22 2.82 3.27
N HIS A 196 4.26 3.45 4.43
CA HIS A 196 4.16 4.91 4.57
C HIS A 196 5.55 5.57 4.43
N LEU A 197 5.57 6.87 4.18
CA LEU A 197 6.79 7.69 4.18
C LEU A 197 7.09 8.24 5.59
N HIS A 198 6.26 9.13 6.10
CA HIS A 198 6.51 9.86 7.35
C HIS A 198 5.67 9.38 8.53
N THR A 199 4.40 9.04 8.32
CA THR A 199 3.47 8.66 9.40
C THR A 199 2.61 7.47 9.01
N ILE A 200 2.38 6.59 9.98
CA ILE A 200 1.51 5.41 9.82
C ILE A 200 0.11 5.77 9.29
N ARG A 201 -0.38 6.97 9.58
CA ARG A 201 -1.68 7.48 9.14
C ARG A 201 -1.82 7.59 7.61
N GLU A 202 -0.70 7.75 6.88
CA GLU A 202 -0.67 7.76 5.41
C GLU A 202 -1.20 6.47 4.79
N ARG A 203 -1.18 5.35 5.57
CA ARG A 203 -1.67 4.05 5.12
C ARG A 203 -3.18 4.02 4.94
N ILE A 204 -3.91 4.88 5.66
CA ILE A 204 -5.36 5.03 5.58
C ILE A 204 -5.66 6.47 5.19
N ALA A 205 -6.15 6.67 3.98
CA ALA A 205 -6.50 8.01 3.49
C ALA A 205 -7.99 8.06 3.14
N LEU A 206 -8.60 9.22 3.38
CA LEU A 206 -9.98 9.55 3.03
C LEU A 206 -9.95 10.78 2.11
N ASP A 207 -10.59 10.68 0.95
CA ASP A 207 -10.65 11.75 -0.06
C ASP A 207 -9.28 12.36 -0.43
N GLY A 208 -8.26 11.49 -0.46
CA GLY A 208 -6.89 11.83 -0.84
C GLY A 208 -5.98 12.29 0.29
N GLU A 209 -6.51 12.55 1.49
CA GLU A 209 -5.75 13.01 2.64
C GLU A 209 -5.57 11.87 3.68
N PRO A 210 -4.40 11.76 4.34
CA PRO A 210 -4.22 10.83 5.44
C PRO A 210 -5.25 11.05 6.53
N ILE A 211 -5.73 9.97 7.14
CA ILE A 211 -6.66 10.05 8.28
C ILE A 211 -6.10 10.97 9.38
N SER A 212 -6.96 11.75 10.03
CA SER A 212 -6.54 12.63 11.13
C SER A 212 -5.97 11.82 12.31
N ALA A 213 -5.25 12.47 13.21
CA ALA A 213 -4.74 11.81 14.42
C ALA A 213 -5.89 11.25 15.27
N GLU A 214 -6.93 12.05 15.45
CA GLU A 214 -8.14 11.67 16.18
C GLU A 214 -8.87 10.51 15.50
N GLY A 215 -9.02 10.58 14.16
CA GLY A 215 -9.64 9.50 13.39
C GLY A 215 -8.87 8.19 13.45
N PHE A 216 -7.53 8.25 13.48
CA PHE A 216 -6.69 7.05 13.64
C PHE A 216 -6.81 6.44 15.05
N ILE A 217 -6.84 7.30 16.08
CA ILE A 217 -7.05 6.87 17.47
C ILE A 217 -8.43 6.21 17.61
N ALA A 218 -9.48 6.87 17.13
CA ALA A 218 -10.85 6.34 17.19
C ALA A 218 -10.93 4.98 16.45
N ALA A 219 -10.38 4.89 15.23
CA ALA A 219 -10.36 3.64 14.48
C ALA A 219 -9.67 2.49 15.22
N TRP A 220 -8.59 2.78 15.96
CA TRP A 220 -7.96 1.78 16.81
C TRP A 220 -8.85 1.38 17.98
N GLU A 221 -9.42 2.35 18.69
CA GLU A 221 -10.27 2.12 19.86
C GLU A 221 -11.52 1.30 19.51
N ASP A 222 -12.08 1.51 18.33
CA ASP A 222 -13.23 0.75 17.82
C ASP A 222 -12.88 -0.71 17.53
N VAL A 223 -11.71 -0.99 16.97
CA VAL A 223 -11.35 -2.36 16.59
C VAL A 223 -10.54 -3.12 17.66
N ALA A 224 -9.88 -2.43 18.60
CA ALA A 224 -8.98 -3.06 19.57
C ALA A 224 -9.66 -4.18 20.40
N PRO A 225 -10.91 -4.04 20.89
CA PRO A 225 -11.59 -5.12 21.62
C PRO A 225 -11.77 -6.38 20.75
N VAL A 226 -12.11 -6.21 19.47
CA VAL A 226 -12.26 -7.32 18.51
C VAL A 226 -10.92 -7.97 18.21
N ILE A 227 -9.86 -7.18 18.02
CA ILE A 227 -8.50 -7.68 17.80
C ILE A 227 -8.03 -8.52 19.00
N GLU A 228 -8.31 -8.10 20.23
CA GLU A 228 -7.99 -8.87 21.44
C GLU A 228 -8.74 -10.20 21.50
N LEU A 229 -10.01 -10.24 21.10
CA LEU A 229 -10.79 -11.46 21.02
C LEU A 229 -10.24 -12.44 19.99
N VAL A 230 -9.88 -11.94 18.80
CA VAL A 230 -9.26 -12.76 17.74
C VAL A 230 -7.89 -13.26 18.19
N ASP A 231 -7.08 -12.45 18.84
CA ASP A 231 -5.79 -12.84 19.40
C ASP A 231 -5.96 -13.96 20.45
N ALA A 232 -6.96 -13.83 21.33
CA ALA A 232 -7.27 -14.86 22.35
C ALA A 232 -7.77 -16.16 21.71
N HIS A 233 -8.61 -16.08 20.67
CA HIS A 233 -9.07 -17.23 19.89
C HIS A 233 -7.91 -17.94 19.20
N SER A 234 -7.05 -17.19 18.49
CA SER A 234 -5.86 -17.71 17.82
C SER A 234 -4.92 -18.41 18.81
N ALA A 235 -4.68 -17.81 19.99
CA ALA A 235 -3.83 -18.38 21.01
C ALA A 235 -4.37 -19.70 21.58
N LYS A 236 -5.68 -19.85 21.79
CA LYS A 236 -6.33 -21.10 22.19
C LYS A 236 -6.07 -22.25 21.21
N ASN A 237 -5.97 -21.90 19.91
CA ASN A 237 -5.71 -22.83 18.81
C ASN A 237 -4.21 -22.96 18.47
N GLY A 238 -3.31 -22.40 19.29
CA GLY A 238 -1.87 -22.47 19.09
C GLY A 238 -1.33 -21.54 17.99
N GLY A 239 -2.17 -20.62 17.50
CA GLY A 239 -1.81 -19.64 16.48
C GLY A 239 -1.22 -18.35 17.05
N PRO A 240 -0.67 -17.48 16.19
CA PRO A 240 -0.09 -16.20 16.57
C PRO A 240 -1.16 -15.11 16.76
N ARG A 241 -0.78 -14.01 17.40
CA ARG A 241 -1.56 -12.76 17.39
C ARG A 241 -1.65 -12.21 15.98
N MET A 242 -2.68 -11.42 15.71
CA MET A 242 -2.78 -10.63 14.47
C MET A 242 -1.54 -9.75 14.31
N SER A 243 -0.99 -9.74 13.10
CA SER A 243 0.18 -8.95 12.74
C SER A 243 -0.15 -7.46 12.64
N PHE A 244 0.88 -6.63 12.60
CA PHE A 244 0.78 -5.20 12.33
C PHE A 244 -0.05 -4.88 11.08
N PHE A 245 0.18 -5.59 9.97
CA PHE A 245 -0.50 -5.34 8.71
C PHE A 245 -1.97 -5.81 8.72
N GLU A 246 -2.26 -6.96 9.35
CA GLU A 246 -3.64 -7.43 9.53
C GLU A 246 -4.48 -6.43 10.33
N VAL A 247 -3.94 -5.89 11.42
CA VAL A 247 -4.61 -4.88 12.25
C VAL A 247 -4.91 -3.62 11.44
N LEU A 248 -3.93 -3.09 10.72
CA LEU A 248 -4.15 -1.90 9.88
C LEU A 248 -5.17 -2.13 8.76
N THR A 249 -5.23 -3.35 8.22
CA THR A 249 -6.23 -3.71 7.21
C THR A 249 -7.64 -3.71 7.81
N VAL A 250 -7.82 -4.27 9.02
CA VAL A 250 -9.11 -4.21 9.74
C VAL A 250 -9.50 -2.76 10.01
N MET A 251 -8.60 -1.95 10.56
CA MET A 251 -8.83 -0.53 10.80
C MET A 251 -9.27 0.20 9.53
N ALA A 252 -8.55 -0.02 8.41
CA ALA A 252 -8.87 0.64 7.15
C ALA A 252 -10.28 0.30 6.66
N TYR A 253 -10.66 -0.97 6.70
CA TYR A 253 -11.98 -1.39 6.21
C TYR A 253 -13.12 -0.90 7.11
N THR A 254 -12.90 -0.83 8.43
CA THR A 254 -13.85 -0.23 9.37
C THR A 254 -14.01 1.25 9.10
N VAL A 255 -12.90 1.99 9.00
CA VAL A 255 -12.91 3.43 8.67
C VAL A 255 -13.64 3.71 7.36
N PHE A 256 -13.42 2.90 6.31
CA PHE A 256 -14.08 3.08 5.01
C PHE A 256 -15.58 2.81 5.06
N ALA A 257 -16.04 1.93 5.93
CA ALA A 257 -17.46 1.71 6.16
C ALA A 257 -18.09 2.83 6.96
N ASP A 258 -17.45 3.32 8.01
CA ASP A 258 -17.94 4.38 8.90
C ASP A 258 -17.95 5.75 8.21
N TYR A 259 -16.92 6.02 7.39
CA TYR A 259 -16.88 7.17 6.46
C TYR A 259 -17.47 6.79 5.10
N PRO A 260 -18.70 6.34 4.96
CA PRO A 260 -19.24 5.55 3.87
C PRO A 260 -18.66 5.92 2.50
N VAL A 261 -17.48 5.37 2.18
CA VAL A 261 -16.81 5.62 0.89
C VAL A 261 -17.58 4.94 -0.24
N ASP A 262 -17.60 5.58 -1.43
CA ASP A 262 -18.17 4.97 -2.63
C ASP A 262 -17.22 3.89 -3.20
N VAL A 263 -15.91 4.11 -3.04
CA VAL A 263 -14.88 3.19 -3.51
C VAL A 263 -13.65 3.19 -2.60
N ALA A 264 -13.15 2.00 -2.29
CA ALA A 264 -11.86 1.80 -1.63
C ALA A 264 -10.80 1.39 -2.67
N ILE A 265 -9.67 2.08 -2.67
CA ILE A 265 -8.48 1.77 -3.46
C ILE A 265 -7.48 1.09 -2.52
N VAL A 266 -7.29 -0.21 -2.71
CA VAL A 266 -6.56 -1.06 -1.75
C VAL A 266 -5.31 -1.62 -2.40
N GLU A 267 -4.16 -1.20 -1.89
CA GLU A 267 -2.85 -1.73 -2.26
C GLU A 267 -2.55 -3.01 -1.46
N VAL A 268 -2.17 -4.08 -2.14
CA VAL A 268 -1.67 -5.32 -1.54
C VAL A 268 -0.32 -5.08 -0.86
N GLY A 269 -0.17 -5.54 0.37
CA GLY A 269 1.09 -5.44 1.09
C GLY A 269 2.17 -6.32 0.46
N MET A 270 1.89 -7.62 0.28
CA MET A 270 2.82 -8.56 -0.31
C MET A 270 2.08 -9.71 -1.02
N GLY A 271 2.51 -10.04 -2.25
CA GLY A 271 1.91 -11.14 -3.00
C GLY A 271 0.49 -10.83 -3.45
N GLY A 272 -0.48 -11.51 -2.93
CA GLY A 272 -1.89 -11.32 -3.25
C GLY A 272 -2.79 -12.40 -2.65
N ARG A 273 -2.55 -13.66 -2.96
CA ARG A 273 -3.40 -14.79 -2.59
C ARG A 273 -3.70 -14.88 -1.09
N TRP A 274 -2.69 -14.73 -0.26
CA TRP A 274 -2.76 -14.80 1.20
C TRP A 274 -2.54 -13.45 1.87
N ASP A 275 -2.47 -12.36 1.10
CA ASP A 275 -2.34 -11.01 1.68
C ASP A 275 -3.60 -10.64 2.48
N ALA A 276 -3.40 -9.97 3.61
CA ALA A 276 -4.50 -9.57 4.48
C ALA A 276 -5.61 -8.77 3.75
N THR A 277 -5.25 -8.04 2.69
CA THR A 277 -6.23 -7.30 1.89
C THR A 277 -7.14 -8.18 1.03
N ASN A 278 -6.82 -9.47 0.85
CA ASN A 278 -7.51 -10.35 -0.12
C ASN A 278 -8.85 -10.95 0.35
N VAL A 279 -9.54 -10.28 1.25
CA VAL A 279 -10.90 -10.58 1.71
C VAL A 279 -11.99 -9.77 0.98
N LEU A 280 -11.60 -9.08 -0.07
CA LEU A 280 -12.50 -8.32 -0.95
C LEU A 280 -13.13 -9.26 -1.98
N ASP A 281 -14.43 -9.48 -1.91
CA ASP A 281 -15.13 -10.44 -2.78
C ASP A 281 -15.42 -9.87 -4.18
N GLN A 282 -15.64 -8.56 -4.29
CA GLN A 282 -16.02 -7.87 -5.53
C GLN A 282 -15.12 -6.66 -5.76
N ALA A 283 -13.95 -6.89 -6.35
CA ALA A 283 -13.00 -5.83 -6.66
C ALA A 283 -12.59 -5.86 -8.13
N THR A 284 -12.36 -4.69 -8.72
CA THR A 284 -11.53 -4.59 -9.93
C THR A 284 -10.10 -4.91 -9.54
N ALA A 285 -9.50 -5.95 -10.14
CA ALA A 285 -8.12 -6.33 -9.88
C ALA A 285 -7.18 -5.57 -10.81
N VAL A 286 -6.18 -4.88 -10.24
CA VAL A 286 -5.14 -4.19 -11.02
C VAL A 286 -3.80 -4.88 -10.76
N ILE A 287 -3.11 -5.29 -11.83
CA ILE A 287 -1.81 -5.96 -11.77
C ILE A 287 -0.78 -5.08 -12.46
N THR A 288 0.01 -4.36 -11.68
CA THR A 288 1.14 -3.55 -12.16
C THR A 288 2.32 -4.46 -12.55
N PRO A 289 3.41 -3.96 -13.13
CA PRO A 289 4.51 -4.82 -13.59
C PRO A 289 5.03 -5.76 -12.50
N ILE A 290 5.24 -7.03 -12.88
CA ILE A 290 5.78 -8.09 -12.01
C ILE A 290 7.26 -8.27 -12.34
N GLY A 291 8.09 -8.24 -11.29
CA GLY A 291 9.51 -8.51 -11.30
C GLY A 291 9.93 -9.31 -10.07
N ARG A 292 11.21 -9.61 -9.93
CA ARG A 292 11.76 -10.29 -8.76
C ARG A 292 11.81 -9.33 -7.58
N ASP A 293 11.13 -9.70 -6.51
CA ASP A 293 11.21 -9.10 -5.17
C ASP A 293 10.55 -10.07 -4.18
N HIS A 294 10.91 -9.99 -2.91
CA HIS A 294 10.36 -10.84 -1.86
C HIS A 294 10.44 -12.35 -2.13
N GLU A 295 11.50 -12.80 -2.82
CA GLU A 295 11.66 -14.18 -3.29
C GLU A 295 11.53 -15.22 -2.17
N ARG A 296 11.97 -14.89 -0.97
CA ARG A 296 11.83 -15.75 0.22
C ARG A 296 10.38 -16.17 0.50
N TRP A 297 9.40 -15.33 0.12
CA TRP A 297 7.99 -15.52 0.45
C TRP A 297 7.12 -15.86 -0.76
N LEU A 298 7.47 -15.32 -1.92
CA LEU A 298 6.66 -15.41 -3.13
C LEU A 298 7.16 -16.46 -4.12
N GLY A 299 8.36 -17.02 -3.88
CA GLY A 299 9.04 -17.92 -4.81
C GLY A 299 10.20 -17.26 -5.55
N SER A 300 11.04 -18.09 -6.15
CA SER A 300 12.31 -17.70 -6.80
C SER A 300 12.17 -17.43 -8.30
N THR A 301 10.98 -17.66 -8.86
CA THR A 301 10.70 -17.46 -10.30
C THR A 301 9.62 -16.40 -10.49
N ILE A 302 9.66 -15.73 -11.64
CA ILE A 302 8.61 -14.77 -12.04
C ILE A 302 7.23 -15.44 -12.07
N GLY A 303 7.15 -16.70 -12.50
CA GLY A 303 5.90 -17.47 -12.53
C GLY A 303 5.32 -17.71 -11.14
N GLU A 304 6.14 -18.09 -10.14
CA GLU A 304 5.69 -18.28 -8.75
C GLU A 304 5.19 -16.95 -8.15
N ILE A 305 5.94 -15.87 -8.34
CA ILE A 305 5.57 -14.54 -7.88
C ILE A 305 4.23 -14.11 -8.52
N ALA A 306 4.06 -14.34 -9.82
CA ALA A 306 2.85 -14.02 -10.54
C ALA A 306 1.65 -14.87 -10.11
N TYR A 307 1.87 -16.15 -9.79
CA TYR A 307 0.83 -17.03 -9.23
C TYR A 307 0.27 -16.46 -7.92
N GLU A 308 1.13 -16.04 -7.01
CA GLU A 308 0.73 -15.43 -5.74
C GLU A 308 -0.03 -14.11 -5.96
N LYS A 309 0.48 -13.25 -6.84
CA LYS A 309 -0.15 -11.96 -7.15
C LYS A 309 -1.51 -12.13 -7.85
N SER A 310 -1.64 -13.07 -8.76
CA SER A 310 -2.90 -13.36 -9.47
C SER A 310 -4.02 -13.85 -8.54
N GLY A 311 -3.69 -14.20 -7.29
CA GLY A 311 -4.67 -14.61 -6.27
C GLY A 311 -5.69 -13.54 -5.88
N ILE A 312 -5.51 -12.27 -6.28
CA ILE A 312 -6.50 -11.21 -6.07
C ILE A 312 -7.63 -11.23 -7.12
N ILE A 313 -7.48 -12.00 -8.20
CA ILE A 313 -8.50 -12.10 -9.25
C ILE A 313 -9.67 -12.92 -8.72
N LYS A 314 -10.82 -12.28 -8.57
CA LYS A 314 -12.05 -12.90 -8.06
C LYS A 314 -12.97 -13.35 -9.22
N PRO A 315 -13.91 -14.28 -8.96
CA PRO A 315 -14.85 -14.74 -9.98
C PRO A 315 -15.62 -13.59 -10.65
N GLY A 316 -15.57 -13.51 -11.98
CA GLY A 316 -16.23 -12.48 -12.77
C GLY A 316 -15.67 -11.06 -12.67
N ALA A 317 -14.51 -10.88 -12.02
CA ALA A 317 -13.89 -9.57 -11.85
C ALA A 317 -13.44 -8.96 -13.19
N THR A 318 -13.31 -7.64 -13.23
CA THR A 318 -12.51 -6.95 -14.24
C THR A 318 -11.05 -6.94 -13.79
N VAL A 319 -10.16 -7.36 -14.68
CA VAL A 319 -8.71 -7.40 -14.47
C VAL A 319 -8.05 -6.40 -15.39
N ILE A 320 -7.31 -5.46 -14.81
CA ILE A 320 -6.50 -4.48 -15.51
C ILE A 320 -5.03 -4.89 -15.32
N ALA A 321 -4.32 -5.24 -16.37
CA ALA A 321 -2.96 -5.72 -16.26
C ALA A 321 -1.99 -4.89 -17.10
N ALA A 322 -0.81 -4.59 -16.53
CA ALA A 322 0.32 -4.07 -17.28
C ALA A 322 0.81 -5.10 -18.31
N ALA A 323 1.64 -4.69 -19.25
CA ALA A 323 2.49 -5.61 -20.00
C ALA A 323 3.37 -6.40 -19.02
N GLN A 324 3.53 -7.71 -19.27
CA GLN A 324 4.17 -8.63 -18.32
C GLN A 324 5.21 -9.51 -19.02
N PRO A 325 6.24 -9.99 -18.29
CA PRO A 325 7.05 -11.10 -18.76
C PRO A 325 6.20 -12.34 -19.09
N GLU A 326 6.61 -13.15 -20.04
CA GLU A 326 5.85 -14.31 -20.54
C GLU A 326 5.40 -15.26 -19.41
N GLU A 327 6.29 -15.55 -18.47
CA GLU A 327 6.00 -16.42 -17.32
C GLU A 327 4.90 -15.83 -16.42
N ALA A 328 4.92 -14.51 -16.19
CA ALA A 328 3.89 -13.82 -15.41
C ALA A 328 2.56 -13.76 -16.18
N GLN A 329 2.63 -13.46 -17.47
CA GLN A 329 1.48 -13.43 -18.36
C GLN A 329 0.71 -14.75 -18.35
N ALA A 330 1.43 -15.88 -18.41
CA ALA A 330 0.81 -17.21 -18.37
C ALA A 330 -0.01 -17.44 -17.11
N GLN A 331 0.50 -17.02 -15.93
CA GLN A 331 -0.21 -17.16 -14.65
C GLN A 331 -1.45 -16.24 -14.57
N ILE A 332 -1.33 -15.02 -15.07
CA ILE A 332 -2.46 -14.08 -15.11
C ILE A 332 -3.58 -14.62 -16.02
N LEU A 333 -3.24 -15.09 -17.21
CA LEU A 333 -4.22 -15.66 -18.16
C LEU A 333 -4.91 -16.90 -17.58
N GLN A 334 -4.15 -17.75 -16.88
CA GLN A 334 -4.72 -18.91 -16.20
C GLN A 334 -5.73 -18.48 -15.11
N ALA A 335 -5.34 -17.52 -14.25
CA ALA A 335 -6.23 -17.02 -13.20
C ALA A 335 -7.47 -16.31 -13.77
N VAL A 336 -7.33 -15.56 -14.87
CA VAL A 336 -8.45 -14.94 -15.61
C VAL A 336 -9.41 -16.01 -16.12
N ALA A 337 -8.91 -17.08 -16.73
CA ALA A 337 -9.72 -18.17 -17.26
C ALA A 337 -10.46 -18.93 -16.13
N ASP A 338 -9.76 -19.28 -15.05
CA ASP A 338 -10.30 -20.01 -13.91
C ASP A 338 -11.44 -19.23 -13.22
N ASN A 339 -11.30 -17.90 -13.13
CA ASN A 339 -12.30 -17.03 -12.52
C ASN A 339 -13.32 -16.46 -13.51
N ARG A 340 -13.26 -16.79 -14.81
CA ARG A 340 -14.11 -16.20 -15.86
C ARG A 340 -14.10 -14.67 -15.81
N ALA A 341 -12.95 -14.09 -15.52
CA ALA A 341 -12.74 -12.66 -15.38
C ALA A 341 -12.57 -11.97 -16.73
N LEU A 342 -12.84 -10.67 -16.79
CA LEU A 342 -12.66 -9.85 -18.00
C LEU A 342 -11.28 -9.20 -17.96
N LEU A 343 -10.36 -9.59 -18.84
CA LEU A 343 -9.02 -8.98 -18.93
C LEU A 343 -9.03 -7.74 -19.83
N ARG A 344 -8.40 -6.67 -19.34
CA ARG A 344 -7.96 -5.47 -20.06
C ARG A 344 -6.47 -5.33 -19.86
N GLN A 345 -5.70 -5.47 -20.91
CA GLN A 345 -4.25 -5.52 -20.82
C GLN A 345 -3.59 -4.42 -21.61
N ASP A 346 -2.55 -3.82 -21.04
CA ASP A 346 -1.63 -2.94 -21.75
C ASP A 346 -0.86 -3.76 -22.82
N VAL A 347 -1.09 -3.39 -24.08
CA VAL A 347 -0.45 -4.00 -25.24
C VAL A 347 0.61 -3.09 -25.84
N SER A 348 0.82 -1.89 -25.27
CA SER A 348 1.85 -0.99 -25.73
C SER A 348 3.25 -1.47 -25.28
N GLY A 349 4.20 -1.31 -26.19
CA GLY A 349 5.61 -1.51 -25.88
C GLY A 349 6.25 -0.25 -25.30
N TYR A 350 7.56 -0.16 -25.45
CA TYR A 350 8.31 1.05 -25.10
C TYR A 350 7.87 2.23 -25.98
N VAL A 351 7.48 3.33 -25.33
CA VAL A 351 7.10 4.59 -26.00
C VAL A 351 8.08 5.68 -25.59
N SER A 352 9.01 6.03 -26.49
CA SER A 352 9.98 7.11 -26.27
C SER A 352 9.33 8.48 -26.28
N PHE A 353 10.02 9.50 -25.72
CA PHE A 353 9.61 10.90 -25.89
C PHE A 353 9.59 11.30 -27.37
N ASP A 354 8.69 12.22 -27.70
CA ASP A 354 8.48 12.75 -29.05
C ASP A 354 8.11 11.71 -30.11
N ALA A 355 7.79 10.48 -29.68
CA ALA A 355 7.24 9.49 -30.58
C ALA A 355 5.93 9.99 -31.17
N ARG A 356 5.73 9.78 -32.46
CA ARG A 356 4.42 9.96 -33.08
C ARG A 356 3.47 8.92 -32.51
N MET A 357 2.17 9.24 -32.50
CA MET A 357 1.14 8.30 -32.06
C MET A 357 1.33 6.94 -32.73
N ASP A 358 1.45 5.89 -31.93
CA ASP A 358 1.56 4.52 -32.40
C ASP A 358 0.18 4.03 -32.83
N LEU A 359 -0.13 4.23 -34.12
CA LEU A 359 -1.41 3.82 -34.72
C LEU A 359 -1.61 2.29 -34.68
N GLU A 360 -0.53 1.51 -34.63
CA GLU A 360 -0.62 0.05 -34.50
C GLU A 360 -1.02 -0.34 -33.09
N ALA A 361 -0.41 0.25 -32.07
CA ALA A 361 -0.78 0.05 -30.67
C ALA A 361 -2.23 0.51 -30.40
N GLU A 362 -2.65 1.65 -30.97
CA GLU A 362 -4.04 2.12 -30.88
C GLU A 362 -5.02 1.12 -31.51
N SER A 363 -4.71 0.63 -32.72
CA SER A 363 -5.57 -0.32 -33.42
C SER A 363 -5.70 -1.64 -32.64
N LEU A 364 -4.56 -2.18 -32.19
CA LEU A 364 -4.50 -3.42 -31.38
C LEU A 364 -5.30 -3.28 -30.08
N ALA A 365 -5.17 -2.15 -29.39
CA ALA A 365 -5.91 -1.89 -28.14
C ALA A 365 -7.42 -1.86 -28.40
N ARG A 366 -7.87 -1.14 -29.45
CA ARG A 366 -9.28 -1.03 -29.80
C ARG A 366 -9.89 -2.34 -30.27
N GLU A 367 -9.19 -3.08 -31.14
CA GLU A 367 -9.71 -4.34 -31.70
C GLU A 367 -9.85 -5.44 -30.65
N ASN A 368 -8.93 -5.50 -29.68
CA ASN A 368 -8.90 -6.55 -28.66
C ASN A 368 -9.45 -6.10 -27.30
N GLY A 369 -9.94 -4.85 -27.19
CA GLY A 369 -10.38 -4.28 -25.92
C GLY A 369 -9.24 -4.14 -24.92
N GLY A 370 -8.00 -3.96 -25.41
CA GLY A 370 -6.78 -3.72 -24.65
C GLY A 370 -6.60 -2.26 -24.25
N LEU A 371 -5.40 -1.96 -23.80
CA LEU A 371 -4.97 -0.64 -23.34
C LEU A 371 -3.66 -0.27 -24.04
N ALA A 372 -3.41 1.02 -24.33
CA ALA A 372 -2.13 1.45 -24.88
C ALA A 372 -1.76 2.88 -24.46
N VAL A 373 -0.47 3.12 -24.22
CA VAL A 373 0.12 4.46 -24.27
C VAL A 373 0.50 4.72 -25.73
N ALA A 374 -0.32 5.51 -26.43
CA ALA A 374 -0.13 5.73 -27.87
C ALA A 374 0.89 6.83 -28.18
N SER A 375 1.10 7.79 -27.27
CA SER A 375 2.19 8.77 -27.38
C SER A 375 2.62 9.30 -26.01
N ARG A 376 3.89 9.72 -25.97
CA ARG A 376 4.51 10.45 -24.86
C ARG A 376 5.27 11.65 -25.45
N GLN A 377 5.10 12.81 -24.85
CA GLN A 377 5.83 14.01 -25.22
C GLN A 377 6.40 14.67 -23.97
N PHE A 378 7.55 15.29 -24.11
CA PHE A 378 8.16 16.03 -23.01
C PHE A 378 7.28 17.25 -22.68
N ALA A 379 7.07 17.48 -21.38
CA ALA A 379 6.42 18.69 -20.87
C ALA A 379 7.18 19.21 -19.65
N VAL A 380 7.14 20.52 -19.42
CA VAL A 380 7.79 21.12 -18.26
C VAL A 380 7.15 20.58 -16.97
N GLY A 381 7.94 19.93 -16.15
CA GLY A 381 7.49 19.32 -14.89
C GLY A 381 6.75 17.98 -15.03
N GLY A 382 6.83 17.33 -16.21
CA GLY A 382 6.16 16.05 -16.43
C GLY A 382 6.13 15.64 -17.89
N GLN A 383 5.03 15.04 -18.32
CA GLN A 383 4.83 14.51 -19.67
C GLN A 383 3.40 14.67 -20.16
N MET A 384 3.24 14.86 -21.49
CA MET A 384 1.96 14.84 -22.18
C MET A 384 1.74 13.45 -22.78
N LEU A 385 0.57 12.89 -22.58
CA LEU A 385 0.25 11.51 -22.94
C LEU A 385 -0.97 11.44 -23.84
N THR A 386 -0.97 10.46 -24.77
CA THR A 386 -2.18 9.96 -25.41
C THR A 386 -2.43 8.55 -24.87
N LEU A 387 -3.54 8.38 -24.14
CA LEU A 387 -3.93 7.13 -23.50
C LEU A 387 -5.12 6.51 -24.25
N VAL A 388 -5.00 5.23 -24.60
CA VAL A 388 -6.05 4.48 -25.30
C VAL A 388 -6.58 3.41 -24.38
N THR A 389 -7.89 3.44 -24.16
CA THR A 389 -8.61 2.39 -23.42
C THR A 389 -9.63 1.71 -24.35
N ALA A 390 -10.24 0.65 -23.87
CA ALA A 390 -11.35 0.02 -24.59
C ALA A 390 -12.55 0.96 -24.80
N ALA A 391 -12.68 2.01 -23.99
CA ALA A 391 -13.79 2.95 -24.00
C ALA A 391 -13.54 4.19 -24.86
N ALA A 392 -12.31 4.74 -24.84
CA ALA A 392 -11.99 5.99 -25.54
C ALA A 392 -10.48 6.17 -25.78
N VAL A 393 -10.17 7.20 -26.56
CA VAL A 393 -8.82 7.80 -26.66
C VAL A 393 -8.85 9.12 -25.91
N TYR A 394 -7.84 9.33 -25.05
CA TYR A 394 -7.63 10.55 -24.29
C TYR A 394 -6.33 11.19 -24.75
N GLU A 395 -6.44 12.28 -25.47
CA GLU A 395 -5.32 13.04 -25.99
C GLU A 395 -4.94 14.17 -25.02
N ASP A 396 -3.70 14.65 -25.13
CA ASP A 396 -3.18 15.80 -24.37
C ASP A 396 -3.33 15.70 -22.83
N VAL A 397 -3.21 14.48 -22.30
CA VAL A 397 -3.27 14.23 -20.85
C VAL A 397 -1.94 14.63 -20.22
N PHE A 398 -1.91 15.72 -19.45
CA PHE A 398 -0.73 16.13 -18.68
C PHE A 398 -0.59 15.30 -17.40
N LEU A 399 0.59 14.68 -17.24
CA LEU A 399 0.97 13.95 -16.03
C LEU A 399 2.21 14.60 -15.41
N PRO A 400 2.15 15.21 -14.19
CA PRO A 400 3.29 15.87 -13.55
C PRO A 400 4.25 14.89 -12.88
N LEU A 401 4.52 13.77 -13.52
CA LEU A 401 5.43 12.72 -13.08
C LEU A 401 6.34 12.33 -14.24
N HIS A 402 7.57 11.92 -13.93
CA HIS A 402 8.57 11.54 -14.91
C HIS A 402 8.64 10.03 -15.11
N GLY A 403 9.11 9.62 -16.28
CA GLY A 403 9.38 8.24 -16.65
C GLY A 403 8.21 7.53 -17.34
N GLN A 404 8.58 6.66 -18.27
CA GLN A 404 7.65 5.83 -19.04
C GLN A 404 6.73 5.01 -18.13
N TYR A 405 7.28 4.41 -17.07
CA TYR A 405 6.53 3.58 -16.13
C TYR A 405 5.35 4.34 -15.47
N GLN A 406 5.45 5.67 -15.31
CA GLN A 406 4.34 6.47 -14.79
C GLN A 406 3.23 6.66 -15.83
N ALA A 407 3.56 6.73 -17.13
CA ALA A 407 2.56 6.75 -18.20
C ALA A 407 1.76 5.44 -18.24
N HIS A 408 2.43 4.29 -18.08
CA HIS A 408 1.74 3.00 -17.98
C HIS A 408 0.93 2.88 -16.68
N ASN A 409 1.43 3.36 -15.54
CA ASN A 409 0.64 3.43 -14.30
C ASN A 409 -0.63 4.29 -14.48
N ALA A 410 -0.53 5.42 -15.20
CA ALA A 410 -1.67 6.28 -15.52
C ALA A 410 -2.69 5.57 -16.41
N LEU A 411 -2.23 4.82 -17.41
CA LEU A 411 -3.08 4.00 -18.27
C LEU A 411 -3.87 2.96 -17.47
N LEU A 412 -3.20 2.22 -16.58
CA LEU A 412 -3.85 1.23 -15.71
C LEU A 412 -4.86 1.89 -14.77
N ALA A 413 -4.50 3.04 -14.20
CA ALA A 413 -5.38 3.78 -13.30
C ALA A 413 -6.63 4.29 -14.01
N LEU A 414 -6.49 4.79 -15.25
CA LEU A 414 -7.61 5.24 -16.07
C LEU A 414 -8.58 4.09 -16.38
N ALA A 415 -8.07 2.95 -16.83
CA ALA A 415 -8.87 1.77 -17.10
C ALA A 415 -9.57 1.23 -15.83
N ALA A 416 -8.89 1.28 -14.68
CA ALA A 416 -9.49 0.91 -13.39
C ALA A 416 -10.62 1.87 -12.99
N ALA A 417 -10.43 3.17 -13.17
CA ALA A 417 -11.47 4.16 -12.93
C ALA A 417 -12.68 3.98 -13.87
N GLU A 418 -12.47 3.73 -15.18
CA GLU A 418 -13.55 3.41 -16.13
C GLU A 418 -14.34 2.16 -15.68
N SER A 419 -13.68 1.15 -15.11
CA SER A 419 -14.34 -0.08 -14.64
C SER A 419 -15.37 0.20 -13.54
N LEU A 420 -15.16 1.21 -12.69
CA LEU A 420 -16.11 1.65 -11.67
C LEU A 420 -17.45 2.14 -12.26
N PHE A 421 -17.41 2.58 -13.51
CA PHE A 421 -18.56 3.05 -14.29
C PHE A 421 -19.03 2.03 -15.34
N GLY A 422 -18.72 0.74 -15.14
CA GLY A 422 -19.09 -0.33 -16.05
C GLY A 422 -18.32 -0.31 -17.37
N GLY A 423 -17.08 0.16 -17.36
CA GLY A 423 -16.19 0.22 -18.53
C GLY A 423 -16.56 1.32 -19.53
N ARG A 424 -17.26 2.37 -19.09
CA ARG A 424 -17.60 3.54 -19.91
C ARG A 424 -16.51 4.59 -19.80
N ALA A 425 -16.29 5.33 -20.89
CA ALA A 425 -15.39 6.46 -20.94
C ALA A 425 -15.73 7.51 -19.88
N LEU A 426 -14.71 8.06 -19.25
CA LEU A 426 -14.83 9.25 -18.41
C LEU A 426 -14.82 10.51 -19.28
N PRO A 427 -15.45 11.61 -18.86
CA PRO A 427 -15.29 12.90 -19.55
C PRO A 427 -13.82 13.33 -19.61
N ALA A 428 -13.31 13.69 -20.78
CA ALA A 428 -11.89 14.06 -20.98
C ALA A 428 -11.41 15.13 -19.99
N GLN A 429 -12.21 16.17 -19.76
CA GLN A 429 -11.88 17.24 -18.81
C GLN A 429 -11.70 16.73 -17.37
N ILE A 430 -12.44 15.70 -16.95
CA ILE A 430 -12.26 15.07 -15.63
C ILE A 430 -10.92 14.34 -15.58
N VAL A 431 -10.58 13.61 -16.64
CA VAL A 431 -9.31 12.87 -16.75
C VAL A 431 -8.12 13.83 -16.73
N GLU A 432 -8.15 14.89 -17.55
CA GLU A 432 -7.12 15.93 -17.59
C GLU A 432 -6.91 16.59 -16.22
N ASN A 433 -7.99 17.05 -15.59
CA ASN A 433 -7.93 17.71 -14.29
C ASN A 433 -7.43 16.78 -13.18
N ALA A 434 -7.83 15.50 -13.20
CA ALA A 434 -7.40 14.54 -12.22
C ALA A 434 -5.90 14.24 -12.33
N PHE A 435 -5.42 13.94 -13.53
CA PHE A 435 -4.00 13.64 -13.73
C PHE A 435 -3.09 14.83 -13.48
N ALA A 436 -3.50 16.05 -13.85
CA ALA A 436 -2.73 17.26 -13.58
C ALA A 436 -2.47 17.54 -12.09
N GLN A 437 -3.23 16.91 -11.19
CA GLN A 437 -3.11 17.06 -9.74
C GLN A 437 -2.47 15.85 -9.05
N VAL A 438 -2.03 14.86 -9.81
CA VAL A 438 -1.41 13.66 -9.24
C VAL A 438 -0.06 13.99 -8.62
N THR A 439 0.17 13.47 -7.42
CA THR A 439 1.46 13.50 -6.76
C THR A 439 1.88 12.09 -6.37
N SER A 440 3.15 11.79 -6.46
CA SER A 440 3.72 10.51 -6.03
C SER A 440 5.02 10.77 -5.24
N PRO A 441 4.91 11.18 -3.96
CA PRO A 441 6.06 11.52 -3.15
C PRO A 441 7.09 10.39 -3.08
N GLY A 442 8.38 10.74 -3.17
CA GLY A 442 9.48 9.77 -3.18
C GLY A 442 9.50 8.86 -4.42
N ARG A 443 8.96 9.32 -5.55
CA ARG A 443 9.02 8.62 -6.84
C ARG A 443 9.56 9.57 -7.92
N LEU A 444 10.89 9.53 -8.13
CA LEU A 444 11.65 10.44 -8.99
C LEU A 444 11.25 11.91 -8.73
N GLU A 445 11.19 12.26 -7.46
CA GLU A 445 10.75 13.57 -6.97
C GLU A 445 11.92 14.55 -6.96
N VAL A 446 11.73 15.72 -7.58
CA VAL A 446 12.68 16.81 -7.53
C VAL A 446 12.48 17.60 -6.23
N VAL A 447 13.42 17.47 -5.29
CA VAL A 447 13.33 18.13 -3.98
C VAL A 447 14.14 19.44 -3.92
N ARG A 448 15.07 19.62 -4.86
CA ARG A 448 15.90 20.83 -5.02
C ARG A 448 16.29 20.97 -6.50
N THR A 449 16.41 22.19 -6.99
CA THR A 449 16.68 22.45 -8.42
C THR A 449 18.10 22.88 -8.74
N SER A 450 18.93 23.26 -7.74
CA SER A 450 20.32 23.71 -7.98
C SER A 450 21.23 23.42 -6.77
N PRO A 451 22.17 22.44 -6.87
CA PRO A 451 22.16 21.40 -7.88
C PRO A 451 20.85 20.61 -7.83
N THR A 452 20.53 19.92 -8.91
CA THR A 452 19.31 19.09 -8.92
C THR A 452 19.45 17.97 -7.91
N VAL A 453 18.50 17.86 -6.96
CA VAL A 453 18.43 16.72 -6.02
C VAL A 453 17.14 15.96 -6.28
N LEU A 454 17.30 14.69 -6.57
CA LEU A 454 16.22 13.74 -6.88
C LEU A 454 16.10 12.73 -5.74
N VAL A 455 14.87 12.38 -5.39
CA VAL A 455 14.57 11.35 -4.38
C VAL A 455 13.70 10.28 -5.01
N ASP A 456 14.11 9.02 -4.86
CA ASP A 456 13.31 7.87 -5.27
C ASP A 456 13.41 6.73 -4.23
N ALA A 457 12.32 6.01 -4.03
CA ALA A 457 12.23 4.90 -3.09
C ALA A 457 12.45 3.52 -3.72
N ALA A 458 12.92 3.45 -4.97
CA ALA A 458 13.27 2.19 -5.63
C ALA A 458 14.37 1.46 -4.82
N HIS A 459 14.23 0.14 -4.70
CA HIS A 459 15.06 -0.69 -3.84
C HIS A 459 15.24 -2.12 -4.36
N ASN A 460 14.88 -2.35 -5.63
CA ASN A 460 15.11 -3.61 -6.33
C ASN A 460 15.61 -3.33 -7.77
N PRO A 461 16.39 -4.23 -8.39
CA PRO A 461 16.98 -3.99 -9.71
C PRO A 461 15.95 -3.66 -10.80
N HIS A 462 14.79 -4.34 -10.79
CA HIS A 462 13.73 -4.10 -11.77
C HIS A 462 13.17 -2.66 -11.69
N GLY A 463 12.97 -2.12 -10.49
CA GLY A 463 12.51 -0.74 -10.29
C GLY A 463 13.57 0.28 -10.66
N VAL A 464 14.83 -0.01 -10.32
CA VAL A 464 15.98 0.86 -10.60
C VAL A 464 16.31 0.91 -12.09
N SER A 465 16.16 -0.18 -12.81
CA SER A 465 16.31 -0.19 -14.28
C SER A 465 15.32 0.74 -14.98
N ALA A 466 14.05 0.71 -14.54
CA ALA A 466 13.03 1.65 -15.04
C ALA A 466 13.33 3.11 -14.64
N LEU A 467 13.82 3.33 -13.41
CA LEU A 467 14.25 4.64 -12.94
C LEU A 467 15.44 5.18 -13.75
N ARG A 468 16.45 4.36 -14.03
CA ARG A 468 17.60 4.74 -14.87
C ARG A 468 17.14 5.27 -16.23
N THR A 469 16.28 4.54 -16.91
CA THR A 469 15.70 4.98 -18.18
C THR A 469 15.00 6.34 -18.05
N ALA A 470 14.22 6.53 -16.99
CA ALA A 470 13.53 7.80 -16.74
C ALA A 470 14.49 8.97 -16.44
N LEU A 471 15.60 8.71 -15.75
CA LEU A 471 16.66 9.70 -15.48
C LEU A 471 17.32 10.14 -16.79
N GLU A 472 17.75 9.19 -17.61
CA GLU A 472 18.40 9.46 -18.90
C GLU A 472 17.47 10.24 -19.87
N GLU A 473 16.16 9.93 -19.86
CA GLU A 473 15.19 10.59 -20.72
C GLU A 473 14.82 12.01 -20.24
N SER A 474 14.65 12.20 -18.93
CA SER A 474 13.98 13.39 -18.39
C SER A 474 14.95 14.44 -17.83
N PHE A 475 16.17 14.05 -17.49
CA PHE A 475 17.12 14.92 -16.81
C PHE A 475 18.46 14.93 -17.56
N PRO A 476 18.90 16.07 -18.12
CA PRO A 476 20.18 16.16 -18.85
C PRO A 476 21.37 16.25 -17.89
N LEU A 477 21.45 15.33 -16.92
CA LEU A 477 22.51 15.28 -15.91
C LEU A 477 23.73 14.56 -16.51
N LYS A 478 24.89 15.22 -16.45
CA LYS A 478 26.17 14.63 -16.84
C LYS A 478 26.95 14.13 -15.64
N HIS A 479 26.81 14.82 -14.51
CA HIS A 479 27.51 14.59 -13.25
C HIS A 479 26.48 14.20 -12.19
N LEU A 480 26.13 12.91 -12.17
CA LEU A 480 25.18 12.36 -11.20
C LEU A 480 25.96 11.63 -10.09
N VAL A 481 25.72 12.03 -8.84
CA VAL A 481 26.27 11.35 -7.67
C VAL A 481 25.14 10.70 -6.88
N LEU A 482 25.32 9.43 -6.54
CA LEU A 482 24.35 8.63 -5.79
C LEU A 482 24.58 8.79 -4.28
N VAL A 483 23.52 9.05 -3.51
CA VAL A 483 23.47 8.86 -2.05
C VAL A 483 22.64 7.63 -1.78
N TYR A 484 23.22 6.62 -1.13
CA TYR A 484 22.64 5.30 -1.06
C TYR A 484 22.63 4.68 0.33
N ALA A 485 21.49 4.11 0.70
CA ALA A 485 21.34 3.20 1.83
C ALA A 485 20.31 2.13 1.50
N ALA A 486 20.47 0.92 2.01
CA ALA A 486 19.61 -0.19 1.72
C ALA A 486 19.21 -0.98 2.97
N MET A 487 18.12 -1.75 2.85
CA MET A 487 17.78 -2.80 3.80
C MET A 487 18.65 -4.04 3.55
N ALA A 488 19.07 -4.74 4.61
CA ALA A 488 19.96 -5.90 4.52
C ALA A 488 19.39 -7.11 3.74
N ASP A 489 18.07 -7.14 3.54
CA ASP A 489 17.37 -8.20 2.82
C ASP A 489 17.19 -7.92 1.31
N LYS A 490 17.76 -6.84 0.78
CA LYS A 490 17.62 -6.43 -0.62
C LYS A 490 18.85 -6.78 -1.46
N ASP A 491 18.64 -6.89 -2.76
CA ASP A 491 19.69 -7.13 -3.76
C ASP A 491 20.47 -5.83 -4.03
N VAL A 492 21.41 -5.51 -3.14
CA VAL A 492 22.20 -4.27 -3.16
C VAL A 492 23.13 -4.26 -4.37
N GLU A 493 23.80 -5.37 -4.66
CA GLU A 493 24.72 -5.50 -5.79
C GLU A 493 23.98 -5.27 -7.12
N GLY A 494 22.82 -5.89 -7.29
CA GLY A 494 21.99 -5.71 -8.49
C GLY A 494 21.50 -4.28 -8.67
N VAL A 495 21.13 -3.59 -7.58
CA VAL A 495 20.72 -2.17 -7.60
C VAL A 495 21.88 -1.27 -7.99
N LEU A 496 23.04 -1.43 -7.36
CA LEU A 496 24.23 -0.61 -7.63
C LEU A 496 24.75 -0.84 -9.06
N SER A 497 24.72 -2.08 -9.56
CA SER A 497 25.11 -2.43 -10.94
C SER A 497 24.25 -1.75 -12.00
N GLU A 498 22.94 -1.52 -11.72
CA GLU A 498 22.07 -0.78 -12.63
C GLU A 498 22.40 0.72 -12.68
N LEU A 499 22.93 1.30 -11.58
CA LEU A 499 23.24 2.73 -11.48
C LEU A 499 24.69 3.10 -11.80
N GLU A 500 25.61 2.15 -11.70
CA GLU A 500 27.04 2.37 -11.95
C GLU A 500 27.30 3.06 -13.31
N PRO A 501 26.63 2.69 -14.42
CA PRO A 501 26.89 3.31 -15.71
C PRO A 501 26.51 4.79 -15.82
N ILE A 502 25.62 5.30 -14.94
CA ILE A 502 25.08 6.66 -15.00
C ILE A 502 25.54 7.54 -13.84
N CYS A 503 26.11 6.96 -12.77
CA CYS A 503 26.59 7.70 -11.60
C CYS A 503 28.11 7.81 -11.60
N GLU A 504 28.67 8.99 -11.37
CA GLU A 504 30.12 9.22 -11.26
C GLU A 504 30.69 8.66 -9.96
N ALA A 505 29.93 8.75 -8.87
CA ALA A 505 30.32 8.27 -7.55
C ALA A 505 29.11 7.86 -6.72
N VAL A 506 29.35 7.10 -5.68
CA VAL A 506 28.36 6.75 -4.66
C VAL A 506 28.82 7.19 -3.26
N VAL A 507 27.92 7.77 -2.49
CA VAL A 507 28.11 8.12 -1.08
C VAL A 507 27.21 7.21 -0.26
N CYS A 508 27.78 6.23 0.42
CA CYS A 508 27.07 5.32 1.32
C CYS A 508 26.76 6.03 2.64
N VAL A 509 25.54 5.84 3.15
CA VAL A 509 25.08 6.51 4.37
C VAL A 509 24.28 5.54 5.24
N PRO A 510 24.38 5.61 6.58
CA PRO A 510 23.52 4.85 7.47
C PRO A 510 22.06 5.35 7.38
N MET A 511 21.11 4.48 7.68
CA MET A 511 19.67 4.75 7.65
C MET A 511 19.05 4.39 9.00
N ASP A 512 18.11 5.19 9.48
CA ASP A 512 17.41 4.94 10.75
C ASP A 512 16.36 3.81 10.57
N SER A 513 16.85 2.59 10.60
CA SER A 513 16.01 1.38 10.52
C SER A 513 16.73 0.21 11.16
N PRO A 514 16.04 -0.60 11.99
CA PRO A 514 16.63 -1.83 12.55
C PRO A 514 16.92 -2.92 11.50
N ARG A 515 16.49 -2.70 10.25
CA ARG A 515 16.74 -3.58 9.10
C ARG A 515 17.76 -3.02 8.13
N ALA A 516 18.32 -1.85 8.42
CA ALA A 516 19.35 -1.26 7.57
C ALA A 516 20.55 -2.20 7.46
N MET A 517 21.16 -2.22 6.28
CA MET A 517 22.48 -2.83 6.10
C MET A 517 23.52 -1.98 6.86
N GLU A 518 24.43 -2.66 7.53
CA GLU A 518 25.53 -1.97 8.20
C GLU A 518 26.37 -1.18 7.18
N LEU A 519 26.86 0.00 7.58
CA LEU A 519 27.53 0.90 6.64
C LEU A 519 28.80 0.28 6.05
N ASP A 520 29.54 -0.47 6.83
CA ASP A 520 30.80 -1.11 6.37
C ASP A 520 30.50 -2.20 5.31
N ASP A 521 29.46 -3.01 5.50
CA ASP A 521 29.03 -4.01 4.52
C ASP A 521 28.54 -3.35 3.23
N LEU A 522 27.81 -2.23 3.36
CA LEU A 522 27.32 -1.47 2.22
C LEU A 522 28.47 -0.86 1.39
N VAL A 523 29.49 -0.35 2.06
CA VAL A 523 30.70 0.20 1.42
C VAL A 523 31.48 -0.90 0.70
N GLU A 524 31.62 -2.08 1.30
CA GLU A 524 32.29 -3.23 0.67
C GLU A 524 31.60 -3.63 -0.67
N ILE A 525 30.28 -3.76 -0.67
CA ILE A 525 29.52 -4.06 -1.90
C ILE A 525 29.65 -2.91 -2.92
N ALA A 526 29.61 -1.66 -2.45
CA ALA A 526 29.76 -0.52 -3.34
C ALA A 526 31.17 -0.44 -3.96
N ASP A 527 32.21 -0.76 -3.20
CA ASP A 527 33.59 -0.85 -3.69
C ASP A 527 33.75 -1.91 -4.78
N ASP A 528 33.10 -3.05 -4.61
CA ASP A 528 33.11 -4.13 -5.61
C ASP A 528 32.46 -3.71 -6.93
N VAL A 529 31.40 -2.89 -6.88
CA VAL A 529 30.65 -2.46 -8.08
C VAL A 529 31.25 -1.22 -8.73
N PHE A 530 31.52 -0.16 -7.94
CA PHE A 530 31.97 1.15 -8.45
C PHE A 530 33.50 1.29 -8.50
N GLY A 531 34.23 0.51 -7.72
CA GLY A 531 35.66 0.73 -7.44
C GLY A 531 35.88 1.78 -6.35
N SER A 532 36.84 1.52 -5.45
CA SER A 532 37.06 2.31 -4.22
C SER A 532 37.44 3.78 -4.45
N ASP A 533 37.89 4.16 -5.63
CA ASP A 533 38.13 5.55 -6.00
C ASP A 533 36.83 6.37 -6.21
N ARG A 534 35.71 5.71 -6.50
CA ARG A 534 34.39 6.31 -6.70
C ARG A 534 33.45 6.16 -5.50
N VAL A 535 33.85 5.43 -4.45
CA VAL A 535 33.03 5.21 -3.25
C VAL A 535 33.45 6.16 -2.13
N ARG A 536 32.48 6.71 -1.46
CA ARG A 536 32.62 7.53 -0.24
C ARG A 536 31.61 7.06 0.79
N SER A 537 31.82 7.43 2.04
CA SER A 537 30.84 7.23 3.11
C SER A 537 30.66 8.50 3.94
N ALA A 538 29.49 8.65 4.52
CA ALA A 538 29.16 9.73 5.45
C ALA A 538 28.46 9.16 6.69
N THR A 539 28.53 9.87 7.80
CA THR A 539 27.96 9.41 9.09
C THR A 539 26.48 9.73 9.25
N ASN A 540 25.95 10.60 8.40
CA ASN A 540 24.55 11.00 8.38
C ASN A 540 24.15 11.53 7.01
N LEU A 541 22.83 11.65 6.78
CA LEU A 541 22.28 12.05 5.48
C LEU A 541 22.64 13.49 5.08
N VAL A 542 22.75 14.43 6.04
CA VAL A 542 23.11 15.83 5.76
C VAL A 542 24.50 15.90 5.14
N ASP A 543 25.47 15.30 5.81
CA ASP A 543 26.86 15.26 5.35
C ASP A 543 26.98 14.49 4.01
N ALA A 544 26.18 13.43 3.83
CA ALA A 544 26.16 12.66 2.57
C ALA A 544 25.66 13.50 1.39
N VAL A 545 24.59 14.25 1.57
CA VAL A 545 24.03 15.11 0.52
C VAL A 545 24.96 16.26 0.21
N ASP A 546 25.59 16.89 1.22
CA ASP A 546 26.56 17.95 1.01
C ASP A 546 27.82 17.45 0.27
N LEU A 547 28.33 16.28 0.65
CA LEU A 547 29.47 15.65 -0.03
C LEU A 547 29.10 15.27 -1.49
N ALA A 548 27.93 14.70 -1.72
CA ALA A 548 27.47 14.34 -3.05
C ALA A 548 27.29 15.58 -3.94
N ALA A 549 26.75 16.67 -3.39
CA ALA A 549 26.63 17.94 -4.10
C ALA A 549 27.99 18.52 -4.48
N GLN A 550 28.97 18.51 -3.55
CA GLN A 550 30.33 18.94 -3.84
C GLN A 550 31.02 18.11 -4.93
N LEU A 551 30.82 16.80 -4.91
CA LEU A 551 31.36 15.91 -5.96
C LEU A 551 30.74 16.21 -7.30
N ALA A 552 29.40 16.33 -7.37
CA ALA A 552 28.67 16.63 -8.61
C ALA A 552 29.02 18.00 -9.19
N GLU A 553 29.34 19.00 -8.35
CA GLU A 553 29.72 20.36 -8.75
C GLU A 553 31.22 20.53 -9.01
N SER A 554 32.03 19.50 -8.80
CA SER A 554 33.50 19.57 -8.98
C SER A 554 33.94 19.69 -10.43
N SER A 555 33.03 19.58 -11.41
CA SER A 555 33.30 19.72 -12.83
C SER A 555 33.22 21.18 -13.29
N ASP A 556 33.88 21.51 -14.41
CA ASP A 556 33.77 22.82 -15.08
C ASP A 556 32.46 23.01 -15.88
N ASP A 557 31.57 22.01 -15.86
CA ASP A 557 30.26 22.06 -16.56
C ASP A 557 29.26 22.95 -15.81
N PRO A 558 28.24 23.50 -16.51
CA PRO A 558 27.21 24.29 -15.87
C PRO A 558 26.45 23.53 -14.76
N LEU A 559 26.13 24.17 -13.64
CA LEU A 559 25.38 23.60 -12.50
C LEU A 559 24.13 22.79 -12.86
N PRO A 560 23.32 23.15 -13.91
CA PRO A 560 22.19 22.32 -14.31
C PRO A 560 22.55 20.93 -14.85
N ALA A 561 23.84 20.68 -15.17
CA ALA A 561 24.31 19.36 -15.57
C ALA A 561 24.70 18.46 -14.39
N SER A 562 24.68 19.01 -13.16
CA SER A 562 25.07 18.32 -11.93
C SER A 562 23.83 17.93 -11.13
N GLY A 563 23.82 16.70 -10.58
CA GLY A 563 22.71 16.20 -9.80
C GLY A 563 23.11 15.22 -8.71
N VAL A 564 22.26 15.10 -7.72
CA VAL A 564 22.33 14.12 -6.64
C VAL A 564 21.07 13.26 -6.70
N LEU A 565 21.24 11.95 -6.71
CA LEU A 565 20.15 10.98 -6.58
C LEU A 565 20.20 10.33 -5.20
N ILE A 566 19.13 10.45 -4.43
CA ILE A 566 18.99 9.80 -3.12
C ILE A 566 18.05 8.60 -3.30
N LEU A 567 18.56 7.40 -3.04
CA LEU A 567 17.87 6.14 -3.42
C LEU A 567 18.21 4.98 -2.48
N GLY A 568 17.37 3.95 -2.50
CA GLY A 568 17.60 2.61 -1.97
C GLY A 568 16.58 2.15 -0.94
N SER A 569 15.74 3.03 -0.40
CA SER A 569 14.65 2.65 0.49
C SER A 569 13.59 3.73 0.65
N VAL A 570 12.39 3.30 1.02
CA VAL A 570 11.31 4.24 1.41
C VAL A 570 11.71 5.07 2.64
N VAL A 571 12.46 4.48 3.58
CA VAL A 571 12.93 5.17 4.80
C VAL A 571 13.92 6.28 4.44
N LEU A 572 14.89 6.00 3.59
CA LEU A 572 15.84 7.02 3.14
C LEU A 572 15.14 8.13 2.34
N ALA A 573 14.18 7.77 1.50
CA ALA A 573 13.38 8.77 0.76
C ALA A 573 12.58 9.68 1.72
N ALA A 574 12.02 9.13 2.79
CA ALA A 574 11.33 9.91 3.82
C ALA A 574 12.29 10.87 4.54
N GLN A 575 13.45 10.38 5.00
CA GLN A 575 14.47 11.20 5.65
C GLN A 575 14.97 12.32 4.73
N ALA A 576 15.17 12.02 3.44
CA ALA A 576 15.56 13.02 2.46
C ALA A 576 14.48 14.10 2.28
N ARG A 577 13.21 13.71 2.14
CA ARG A 577 12.10 14.67 2.04
C ARG A 577 11.99 15.57 3.28
N GLU A 578 12.19 15.01 4.48
CA GLU A 578 12.26 15.82 5.72
C GLU A 578 13.40 16.80 5.73
N LEU A 579 14.59 16.40 5.29
CA LEU A 579 15.77 17.27 5.17
C LEU A 579 15.48 18.49 4.29
N PHE A 580 14.71 18.32 3.21
CA PHE A 580 14.30 19.40 2.31
C PHE A 580 12.97 20.07 2.71
N GLY A 581 12.44 19.81 3.91
CA GLY A 581 11.24 20.46 4.44
C GLY A 581 9.91 19.96 3.86
N LEU A 582 9.92 18.83 3.14
CA LEU A 582 8.75 18.23 2.50
C LEU A 582 8.11 17.20 3.45
N LYS A 583 7.33 17.67 4.43
CA LYS A 583 6.67 16.81 5.44
C LYS A 583 5.24 16.38 5.07
N LYS A 584 4.77 16.66 3.86
CA LYS A 584 3.44 16.28 3.36
C LYS A 584 3.54 15.57 2.02
#